data_50bbba11c7571349f2fd31595bafb8a4
#
_entry.id   50bbba11c7571349f2fd31595bafb8a4
#
_cell.length_a   1.000
_cell.length_b   1.000
_cell.length_c   1.000
_cell.angle_alpha   90.00
_cell.angle_beta   90.00
_cell.angle_gamma   90.00
#
_symmetry.space_group_name_H-M   'P 1'
#
loop_
_entity.id
_entity.type
_entity.pdbx_description
1 polymer ?
#
loop_
_entity_poly.entity_id
_entity_poly.type
_entity_poly.pdbx_seq_one_letter_code
_entity_poly.pdbx_strand_id
1 'polypeptide(L)'
;MEFLADTVAIVRHLRQHPALGRQAARILQDADAGQHHIYLSAISLMEVLYLAEAKRIDLPLNELIDHVQSSTNYTIMPVDTDVVQAAVDVDDVPELHDRIIVATAKYLGVPILSSDEVITASEHVEAIW
;
A
#
# COMPACT_ATOMS: atom_id res chain seq x y z
N MET A 1 15.64 -2.77 -0.35
CA MET A 1 15.00 -1.48 -0.05
C MET A 1 13.59 -1.72 0.49
N GLU A 2 12.97 -0.69 1.02
CA GLU A 2 11.65 -0.79 1.65
C GLU A 2 10.67 0.15 0.97
N PHE A 3 9.43 -0.30 0.80
CA PHE A 3 8.37 0.46 0.15
C PHE A 3 7.05 0.19 0.86
N LEU A 4 6.13 1.12 0.77
CA LEU A 4 4.74 0.88 1.14
C LEU A 4 3.92 0.75 -0.14
N ALA A 5 3.13 -0.32 -0.26
CA ALA A 5 2.22 -0.47 -1.37
C ALA A 5 0.84 0.07 -0.99
N ASP A 6 0.24 0.90 -1.86
CA ASP A 6 -1.15 1.27 -1.66
C ASP A 6 -2.07 0.09 -2.02
N THR A 7 -3.35 0.25 -1.74
CA THR A 7 -4.32 -0.83 -1.94
C THR A 7 -4.41 -1.28 -3.40
N VAL A 8 -4.41 -0.33 -4.33
CA VAL A 8 -4.48 -0.64 -5.77
C VAL A 8 -3.25 -1.41 -6.23
N ALA A 9 -2.06 -1.01 -5.77
CA ALA A 9 -0.80 -1.66 -6.15
C ALA A 9 -0.80 -3.13 -5.74
N ILE A 10 -1.14 -3.43 -4.48
CA ILE A 10 -1.09 -4.82 -4.01
C ILE A 10 -2.18 -5.68 -4.66
N VAL A 11 -3.38 -5.14 -4.86
CA VAL A 11 -4.46 -5.87 -5.54
C VAL A 11 -4.07 -6.22 -6.97
N ARG A 12 -3.54 -5.25 -7.71
CA ARG A 12 -3.10 -5.47 -9.09
C ARG A 12 -1.93 -6.45 -9.18
N HIS A 13 -1.03 -6.38 -8.23
CA HIS A 13 0.10 -7.32 -8.18
C HIS A 13 -0.38 -8.77 -7.99
N LEU A 14 -1.25 -9.03 -7.03
CA LEU A 14 -1.76 -10.36 -6.75
C LEU A 14 -2.66 -10.90 -7.88
N ARG A 15 -3.29 -10.03 -8.63
CA ARG A 15 -4.10 -10.40 -9.81
C ARG A 15 -3.30 -10.36 -11.12
N GLN A 16 -2.03 -10.00 -11.10
CA GLN A 16 -1.20 -9.83 -12.30
C GLN A 16 -1.86 -8.91 -13.32
N HIS A 17 -2.48 -7.83 -12.82
CA HIS A 17 -3.24 -6.90 -13.63
C HIS A 17 -2.30 -6.05 -14.49
N PRO A 18 -2.58 -5.90 -15.80
CA PRO A 18 -1.68 -5.19 -16.72
C PRO A 18 -1.60 -3.68 -16.47
N ALA A 19 -2.53 -3.10 -15.72
CA ALA A 19 -2.50 -1.68 -15.36
C ALA A 19 -1.54 -1.35 -14.22
N LEU A 20 -0.95 -2.35 -13.56
CA LEU A 20 0.11 -2.10 -12.58
C LEU A 20 1.32 -1.48 -13.31
N GLY A 21 1.84 -0.37 -12.75
CA GLY A 21 2.97 0.32 -13.33
C GLY A 21 4.20 -0.58 -13.44
N ARG A 22 5.06 -0.29 -14.42
CA ARG A 22 6.24 -1.14 -14.69
C ARG A 22 7.20 -1.18 -13.53
N GLN A 23 7.47 -0.02 -12.91
CA GLN A 23 8.39 0.06 -11.77
C GLN A 23 7.78 -0.63 -10.54
N ALA A 24 6.51 -0.36 -10.24
CA ALA A 24 5.81 -0.99 -9.12
C ALA A 24 5.75 -2.50 -9.29
N ALA A 25 5.45 -3.00 -10.49
CA ALA A 25 5.43 -4.42 -10.77
C ALA A 25 6.79 -5.07 -10.49
N ARG A 26 7.88 -4.44 -10.95
CA ARG A 26 9.21 -4.95 -10.72
C ARG A 26 9.60 -4.98 -9.24
N ILE A 27 9.28 -3.90 -8.53
CA ILE A 27 9.56 -3.81 -7.09
C ILE A 27 8.83 -4.92 -6.33
N LEU A 28 7.56 -5.15 -6.64
CA LEU A 28 6.77 -6.18 -5.98
C LEU A 28 7.24 -7.59 -6.34
N GLN A 29 7.63 -7.84 -7.59
CA GLN A 29 8.25 -9.10 -7.99
C GLN A 29 9.56 -9.35 -7.26
N ASP A 30 10.40 -8.33 -7.14
CA ASP A 30 11.67 -8.43 -6.42
C ASP A 30 11.44 -8.64 -4.92
N ALA A 31 10.39 -8.05 -4.35
CA ALA A 31 10.00 -8.30 -2.97
C ALA A 31 9.58 -9.76 -2.76
N ASP A 32 8.78 -10.32 -3.67
CA ASP A 32 8.39 -11.74 -3.61
C ASP A 32 9.61 -12.66 -3.74
N ALA A 33 10.65 -12.20 -4.43
CA ALA A 33 11.94 -12.92 -4.53
C ALA A 33 12.88 -12.66 -3.34
N GLY A 34 12.47 -11.88 -2.34
CA GLY A 34 13.24 -11.63 -1.15
C GLY A 34 14.20 -10.44 -1.21
N GLN A 35 14.12 -9.60 -2.24
CA GLN A 35 15.06 -8.50 -2.47
C GLN A 35 14.62 -7.16 -1.89
N HIS A 36 13.33 -7.00 -1.62
CA HIS A 36 12.76 -5.78 -1.03
C HIS A 36 11.81 -6.14 0.09
N HIS A 37 11.52 -5.17 0.97
CA HIS A 37 10.50 -5.32 1.99
C HIS A 37 9.31 -4.41 1.68
N ILE A 38 8.10 -4.95 1.78
CA ILE A 38 6.86 -4.24 1.49
C ILE A 38 6.04 -4.09 2.76
N TYR A 39 5.65 -2.85 3.04
CA TYR A 39 4.68 -2.54 4.08
C TYR A 39 3.30 -2.35 3.46
N LEU A 40 2.29 -2.80 4.17
CA LEU A 40 0.89 -2.52 3.85
C LEU A 40 0.24 -1.90 5.08
N SER A 41 -0.55 -0.86 4.88
CA SER A 41 -1.36 -0.33 5.98
C SER A 41 -2.50 -1.30 6.32
N ALA A 42 -2.83 -1.42 7.59
CA ALA A 42 -4.02 -2.17 8.01
C ALA A 42 -5.30 -1.62 7.36
N ILE A 43 -5.34 -0.32 7.03
CA ILE A 43 -6.49 0.25 6.31
C ILE A 43 -6.68 -0.36 4.92
N SER A 44 -5.60 -0.79 4.27
CA SER A 44 -5.69 -1.46 2.97
C SER A 44 -6.37 -2.81 3.08
N LEU A 45 -6.18 -3.53 4.18
CA LEU A 45 -6.92 -4.78 4.44
C LEU A 45 -8.42 -4.52 4.52
N MET A 46 -8.81 -3.43 5.18
CA MET A 46 -10.23 -3.05 5.29
C MET A 46 -10.81 -2.65 3.94
N GLU A 47 -10.04 -1.91 3.13
CA GLU A 47 -10.46 -1.55 1.77
C GLU A 47 -10.64 -2.79 0.90
N VAL A 48 -9.73 -3.76 0.97
CA VAL A 48 -9.86 -5.03 0.23
C VAL A 48 -11.12 -5.78 0.67
N LEU A 49 -11.39 -5.86 1.98
CA LEU A 49 -12.60 -6.49 2.48
C LEU A 49 -13.85 -5.84 1.87
N TYR A 50 -13.95 -4.52 1.93
CA TYR A 50 -15.08 -3.78 1.39
C TYR A 50 -15.25 -3.99 -0.11
N LEU A 51 -14.17 -3.88 -0.87
CA LEU A 51 -14.21 -4.01 -2.32
C LEU A 51 -14.57 -5.44 -2.74
N ALA A 52 -14.09 -6.45 -2.03
CA ALA A 52 -14.42 -7.85 -2.31
C ALA A 52 -15.88 -8.14 -1.99
N GLU A 53 -16.40 -7.65 -0.85
CA GLU A 53 -17.81 -7.80 -0.49
C GLU A 53 -18.74 -7.12 -1.49
N ALA A 54 -18.33 -5.97 -2.03
CA ALA A 54 -19.06 -5.25 -3.06
C ALA A 54 -18.87 -5.85 -4.46
N LYS A 55 -18.10 -6.93 -4.59
CA LYS A 55 -17.77 -7.58 -5.87
C LYS A 55 -17.09 -6.65 -6.88
N ARG A 56 -16.33 -5.66 -6.37
CA ARG A 56 -15.60 -4.70 -7.20
C ARG A 56 -14.17 -5.16 -7.51
N ILE A 57 -13.64 -6.09 -6.73
CA ILE A 57 -12.38 -6.78 -6.98
C ILE A 57 -12.57 -8.28 -6.77
N ASP A 58 -11.71 -9.06 -7.42
CA ASP A 58 -11.68 -10.53 -7.30
C ASP A 58 -10.49 -10.96 -6.46
N LEU A 59 -10.38 -10.39 -5.27
CA LEU A 59 -9.34 -10.73 -4.29
C LEU A 59 -9.99 -10.89 -2.92
N PRO A 60 -10.23 -12.13 -2.46
CA PRO A 60 -10.69 -12.38 -1.10
C PRO A 60 -9.65 -11.89 -0.09
N LEU A 61 -10.10 -11.30 1.01
CA LEU A 61 -9.20 -10.81 2.06
C LEU A 61 -8.26 -11.92 2.55
N ASN A 62 -8.75 -13.14 2.69
CA ASN A 62 -7.94 -14.26 3.18
C ASN A 62 -6.75 -14.55 2.25
N GLU A 63 -6.90 -14.39 0.95
CA GLU A 63 -5.80 -14.59 0.01
C GLU A 63 -4.69 -13.56 0.23
N LEU A 64 -5.06 -12.29 0.45
CA LEU A 64 -4.09 -11.24 0.76
C LEU A 64 -3.39 -11.52 2.09
N ILE A 65 -4.14 -11.88 3.13
CA ILE A 65 -3.57 -12.19 4.44
C ILE A 65 -2.61 -13.37 4.35
N ASP A 66 -2.99 -14.44 3.63
CA ASP A 66 -2.15 -15.61 3.44
C ASP A 66 -0.84 -15.25 2.72
N HIS A 67 -0.92 -14.40 1.71
CA HIS A 67 0.27 -13.94 0.98
C HIS A 67 1.23 -13.21 1.92
N VAL A 68 0.72 -12.30 2.72
CA VAL A 68 1.52 -11.53 3.68
C VAL A 68 2.12 -12.44 4.76
N GLN A 69 1.33 -13.34 5.32
CA GLN A 69 1.78 -14.21 6.42
C GLN A 69 2.77 -15.28 5.97
N SER A 70 2.70 -15.69 4.72
CA SER A 70 3.62 -16.70 4.16
C SER A 70 4.95 -16.13 3.71
N SER A 71 5.15 -14.81 3.79
CA SER A 71 6.36 -14.13 3.37
C SER A 71 7.01 -13.38 4.52
N THR A 72 8.34 -13.47 4.63
CA THR A 72 9.10 -12.66 5.59
C THR A 72 9.33 -11.22 5.11
N ASN A 73 8.96 -10.92 3.87
CA ASN A 73 9.23 -9.64 3.22
C ASN A 73 8.03 -8.71 3.17
N TYR A 74 6.96 -9.03 3.89
CA TYR A 74 5.77 -8.20 4.01
C TYR A 74 5.46 -7.96 5.48
N THR A 75 5.05 -6.72 5.79
CA THR A 75 4.61 -6.35 7.14
C THR A 75 3.35 -5.52 7.06
N ILE A 76 2.35 -5.87 7.86
CA ILE A 76 1.15 -5.05 8.05
C ILE A 76 1.45 -4.01 9.12
N MET A 77 1.29 -2.73 8.76
CA MET A 77 1.43 -1.62 9.69
C MET A 77 0.08 -1.28 10.31
N PRO A 78 -0.02 -1.29 11.63
CA PRO A 78 -1.26 -0.89 12.30
C PRO A 78 -1.51 0.61 12.11
N VAL A 79 -2.78 1.00 12.15
CA VAL A 79 -3.17 2.42 12.22
C VAL A 79 -3.24 2.78 13.70
N ASP A 80 -2.10 3.08 14.27
CA ASP A 80 -1.96 3.41 15.68
C ASP A 80 -1.81 4.92 15.91
N THR A 81 -1.57 5.32 17.15
CA THR A 81 -1.42 6.72 17.52
C THR A 81 -0.27 7.39 16.79
N ASP A 82 0.84 6.68 16.57
CA ASP A 82 2.01 7.25 15.89
C ASP A 82 1.69 7.58 14.43
N VAL A 83 0.97 6.70 13.75
CA VAL A 83 0.52 6.94 12.37
C VAL A 83 -0.48 8.11 12.31
N VAL A 84 -1.41 8.17 13.26
CA VAL A 84 -2.38 9.27 13.32
C VAL A 84 -1.67 10.59 13.56
N GLN A 85 -0.68 10.64 14.43
CA GLN A 85 0.12 11.85 14.65
C GLN A 85 0.89 12.26 13.39
N ALA A 86 1.45 11.31 12.66
CA ALA A 86 2.10 11.61 11.37
C ALA A 86 1.09 12.19 10.37
N ALA A 87 -0.17 11.75 10.41
CA ALA A 87 -1.23 12.26 9.54
C ALA A 87 -1.58 13.73 9.78
N VAL A 88 -1.30 14.26 10.96
CA VAL A 88 -1.57 15.68 11.26
C VAL A 88 -0.89 16.60 10.25
N ASP A 89 0.34 16.29 9.89
CA ASP A 89 1.14 17.10 8.96
C ASP A 89 0.84 16.80 7.49
N VAL A 90 0.11 15.73 7.18
CA VAL A 90 -0.26 15.38 5.81
C VAL A 90 -1.52 16.18 5.45
N ASP A 91 -1.31 17.42 5.05
CA ASP A 91 -2.36 18.43 4.82
C ASP A 91 -2.78 18.55 3.34
N ASP A 92 -2.11 17.84 2.47
CA ASP A 92 -2.34 17.88 1.01
C ASP A 92 -3.02 16.62 0.47
N VAL A 93 -3.45 15.70 1.35
CA VAL A 93 -4.18 14.47 0.98
C VAL A 93 -5.47 14.41 1.81
N PRO A 94 -6.58 14.99 1.28
CA PRO A 94 -7.80 15.17 2.08
C PRO A 94 -8.64 13.90 2.27
N GLU A 95 -8.52 12.90 1.37
CA GLU A 95 -9.30 11.67 1.51
C GLU A 95 -8.76 10.84 2.68
N LEU A 96 -9.67 10.37 3.53
CA LEU A 96 -9.33 9.73 4.81
C LEU A 96 -8.37 8.55 4.65
N HIS A 97 -8.70 7.60 3.76
CA HIS A 97 -7.92 6.37 3.61
C HIS A 97 -6.56 6.66 3.00
N ASP A 98 -6.52 7.50 1.98
CA ASP A 98 -5.27 7.91 1.33
C ASP A 98 -4.36 8.68 2.28
N ARG A 99 -4.95 9.53 3.13
CA ARG A 99 -4.20 10.26 4.16
C ARG A 99 -3.53 9.32 5.16
N ILE A 100 -4.22 8.26 5.57
CA ILE A 100 -3.66 7.24 6.46
C ILE A 100 -2.50 6.51 5.78
N ILE A 101 -2.67 6.15 4.51
CA ILE A 101 -1.64 5.45 3.74
C ILE A 101 -0.39 6.33 3.59
N VAL A 102 -0.56 7.59 3.20
CA VAL A 102 0.56 8.54 3.08
C VAL A 102 1.23 8.77 4.43
N ALA A 103 0.45 8.93 5.49
CA ALA A 103 0.99 9.10 6.84
C ALA A 103 1.83 7.88 7.28
N THR A 104 1.40 6.69 6.93
CA THR A 104 2.14 5.46 7.22
C THR A 104 3.49 5.45 6.50
N ALA A 105 3.51 5.79 5.21
CA ALA A 105 4.74 5.88 4.45
C ALA A 105 5.68 6.96 5.01
N LYS A 106 5.13 8.11 5.37
CA LYS A 106 5.88 9.20 6.01
C LYS A 106 6.49 8.76 7.33
N TYR A 107 5.69 8.11 8.18
CA TYR A 107 6.16 7.60 9.48
C TYR A 107 7.32 6.61 9.31
N LEU A 108 7.23 5.73 8.32
CA LEU A 108 8.28 4.74 8.02
C LEU A 108 9.45 5.35 7.26
N GLY A 109 9.30 6.50 6.64
CA GLY A 109 10.33 7.12 5.81
C GLY A 109 10.59 6.36 4.51
N VAL A 110 9.56 5.78 3.90
CA VAL A 110 9.69 4.96 2.68
C VAL A 110 8.86 5.54 1.54
N PRO A 111 9.25 5.27 0.27
CA PRO A 111 8.41 5.60 -0.88
C PRO A 111 7.13 4.76 -0.91
N ILE A 112 6.13 5.26 -1.62
CA ILE A 112 4.84 4.59 -1.79
C ILE A 112 4.67 4.13 -3.24
N LEU A 113 4.21 2.90 -3.43
CA LEU A 113 3.82 2.40 -4.74
C LEU A 113 2.38 2.82 -4.99
N SER A 114 2.19 3.83 -5.82
CA SER A 114 0.87 4.41 -6.09
C SER A 114 0.87 5.19 -7.40
N SER A 115 -0.26 5.12 -8.12
CA SER A 115 -0.54 5.96 -9.29
C SER A 115 -1.59 7.03 -8.99
N ASP A 116 -2.07 7.13 -7.77
CA ASP A 116 -3.05 8.14 -7.39
C ASP A 116 -2.48 9.54 -7.59
N GLU A 117 -3.23 10.42 -8.27
CA GLU A 117 -2.75 11.75 -8.62
C GLU A 117 -2.51 12.63 -7.40
N VAL A 118 -3.36 12.53 -6.39
CA VAL A 118 -3.24 13.31 -5.16
C VAL A 118 -2.03 12.85 -4.35
N ILE A 119 -1.82 11.55 -4.24
CA ILE A 119 -0.66 10.98 -3.55
C ILE A 119 0.63 11.35 -4.29
N THR A 120 0.63 11.25 -5.62
CA THR A 120 1.79 11.59 -6.45
C THR A 120 2.18 13.06 -6.30
N ALA A 121 1.20 13.95 -6.12
CA ALA A 121 1.42 15.38 -5.95
C ALA A 121 1.78 15.77 -4.51
N SER A 122 1.66 14.85 -3.55
CA SER A 122 1.94 15.16 -2.14
C SER A 122 3.41 15.47 -1.91
N GLU A 123 3.67 16.47 -1.06
CA GLU A 123 5.02 16.85 -0.64
C GLU A 123 5.59 15.90 0.44
N HIS A 124 4.77 15.01 0.97
CA HIS A 124 5.11 14.20 2.14
C HIS A 124 5.64 12.80 1.80
N VAL A 125 5.51 12.37 0.56
CA VAL A 125 5.98 11.05 0.10
C VAL A 125 6.51 11.13 -1.33
N GLU A 126 7.35 10.18 -1.69
CA GLU A 126 7.72 9.91 -3.08
C GLU A 126 6.84 8.77 -3.59
N ALA A 127 6.14 8.98 -4.70
CA ALA A 127 5.32 7.95 -5.34
C ALA A 127 6.06 7.33 -6.52
N ILE A 128 5.99 6.01 -6.62
CA ILE A 128 6.62 5.22 -7.69
C ILE A 128 5.54 4.37 -8.33
N TRP A 129 5.60 4.27 -9.66
CA TRP A 129 4.62 3.47 -10.39
C TRP A 129 5.16 2.74 -11.62
#